data_5d5777b242897a7a77a2833fc7f51901
#
_entry.id   5d5777b242897a7a77a2833fc7f51901
#
_cell.length_a   1.000
_cell.length_b   1.000
_cell.length_c   1.000
_cell.angle_alpha   90.00
_cell.angle_beta   90.00
_cell.angle_gamma   90.00
#
_symmetry.space_group_name_H-M   'P 1'
#
loop_
_entity.id
_entity.type
_entity.pdbx_description
1 polymer ?
#
loop_
_entity_poly.entity_id
_entity_poly.type
_entity_poly.pdbx_seq_one_letter_code
_entity_poly.pdbx_strand_id
1 'polypeptide(L)'
;MHMPVEGWSEFWERFAKRFEVRLEARITELERRDDSVIVVSGGGRERFDAVVSTIPMDEFAKLALLLPAEQAVLDGVEWQNYTTTLVASKNWFQGAQVHGYSRACKDPSLRGAMLGARREGDVMEDGSSLYVTGQFSNGLTPPELREILMADLERLGVKVETLIYARTWKYFPQYRADAVAGGLFAAMREAQGGKRTWFSGATFSHELVSSVVERSRASVRDLVKRAG
;
A
#
# COMPACT_ATOMS: atom_id res chain seq x y z
N MET A 1 -3.35 4.78 19.00
CA MET A 1 -2.40 4.66 17.86
C MET A 1 -1.26 5.62 18.15
N HIS A 2 -0.02 5.16 18.16
CA HIS A 2 1.13 6.05 18.32
C HIS A 2 1.71 6.35 16.94
N MET A 3 1.94 7.61 16.66
CA MET A 3 2.58 8.11 15.44
C MET A 3 3.96 8.65 15.81
N PRO A 4 4.98 8.50 14.95
CA PRO A 4 6.25 9.19 15.16
C PRO A 4 6.01 10.70 15.26
N VAL A 5 6.62 11.36 16.25
CA VAL A 5 6.44 12.80 16.48
C VAL A 5 6.89 13.61 15.26
N GLU A 6 7.99 13.20 14.65
CA GLU A 6 8.57 13.82 13.45
C GLU A 6 7.92 13.34 12.13
N GLY A 7 6.90 12.48 12.21
CA GLY A 7 6.24 11.88 11.06
C GLY A 7 6.95 10.64 10.50
N TRP A 8 6.26 9.95 9.58
CA TRP A 8 6.74 8.69 9.01
C TRP A 8 7.95 8.87 8.08
N SER A 9 8.04 9.99 7.37
CA SER A 9 9.17 10.24 6.46
C SER A 9 10.49 10.26 7.21
N GLU A 10 10.58 11.08 8.28
CA GLU A 10 11.78 11.18 9.12
C GLU A 10 12.11 9.81 9.78
N PHE A 11 11.09 9.08 10.25
CA PHE A 11 11.29 7.75 10.80
C PHE A 11 11.97 6.82 9.79
N TRP A 12 11.46 6.74 8.55
CA TRP A 12 12.00 5.85 7.54
C TRP A 12 13.36 6.31 7.01
N GLU A 13 13.59 7.61 6.90
CA GLU A 13 14.91 8.17 6.54
C GLU A 13 15.98 7.80 7.57
N ARG A 14 15.67 7.93 8.87
CA ARG A 14 16.60 7.50 9.95
C ARG A 14 16.83 6.00 9.92
N PHE A 15 15.81 5.22 9.66
CA PHE A 15 15.91 3.77 9.58
C PHE A 15 16.77 3.34 8.38
N ALA A 16 16.58 3.96 7.22
CA ALA A 16 17.30 3.68 5.98
C ALA A 16 18.82 3.93 6.09
N LYS A 17 19.26 4.87 6.94
CA LYS A 17 20.70 5.14 7.18
C LYS A 17 21.48 3.93 7.71
N ARG A 18 20.82 2.88 8.15
CA ARG A 18 21.42 1.62 8.63
C ARG A 18 21.73 0.62 7.53
N PHE A 19 21.28 0.87 6.32
CA PHE A 19 21.36 -0.04 5.19
C PHE A 19 21.91 0.67 3.97
N GLU A 20 22.43 -0.09 3.02
CA GLU A 20 22.70 0.43 1.68
C GLU A 20 21.36 0.58 0.95
N VAL A 21 20.92 1.81 0.76
CA VAL A 21 19.68 2.15 0.05
C VAL A 21 20.03 2.91 -1.22
N ARG A 22 19.57 2.41 -2.35
CA ARG A 22 19.71 3.06 -3.66
C ARG A 22 18.35 3.59 -4.09
N LEU A 23 18.15 4.88 -3.96
CA LEU A 23 16.98 5.58 -4.45
C LEU A 23 17.05 5.74 -5.97
N GLU A 24 15.88 5.90 -6.61
CA GLU A 24 15.76 6.11 -8.06
C GLU A 24 16.36 4.98 -8.93
N ALA A 25 16.68 3.84 -8.33
CA ALA A 25 17.15 2.66 -9.04
C ALA A 25 15.98 2.01 -9.78
N ARG A 26 15.74 2.42 -11.04
CA ARG A 26 14.69 1.85 -11.88
C ARG A 26 15.11 0.45 -12.31
N ILE A 27 14.56 -0.57 -11.66
CA ILE A 27 14.71 -1.96 -12.08
C ILE A 27 13.83 -2.20 -13.30
N THR A 28 14.39 -2.84 -14.33
CA THR A 28 13.72 -3.13 -15.59
C THR A 28 13.55 -4.62 -15.84
N GLU A 29 14.39 -5.46 -15.20
CA GLU A 29 14.32 -6.91 -15.36
C GLU A 29 14.94 -7.62 -14.16
N LEU A 30 14.45 -8.83 -13.86
CA LEU A 30 15.02 -9.79 -12.92
C LEU A 30 15.25 -11.11 -13.64
N GLU A 31 16.52 -11.46 -13.87
CA GLU A 31 16.88 -12.78 -14.40
C GLU A 31 17.10 -13.74 -13.24
N ARG A 32 16.13 -14.61 -13.00
CA ARG A 32 16.11 -15.52 -11.86
C ARG A 32 16.66 -16.88 -12.24
N ARG A 33 17.72 -17.34 -11.56
CA ARG A 33 18.38 -18.62 -11.73
C ARG A 33 18.19 -19.49 -10.48
N ASP A 34 18.69 -20.71 -10.52
CA ASP A 34 18.59 -21.62 -9.37
C ASP A 34 19.56 -21.21 -8.24
N ASP A 35 20.65 -20.56 -8.58
CA ASP A 35 21.74 -20.19 -7.67
C ASP A 35 21.84 -18.66 -7.40
N SER A 36 21.18 -17.84 -8.20
CA SER A 36 21.34 -16.39 -8.14
C SER A 36 20.21 -15.63 -8.83
N VAL A 37 20.16 -14.33 -8.59
CA VAL A 37 19.30 -13.38 -9.33
C VAL A 37 20.15 -12.27 -9.90
N ILE A 38 19.98 -11.93 -11.17
CA ILE A 38 20.59 -10.76 -11.78
C ILE A 38 19.53 -9.66 -11.83
N VAL A 39 19.82 -8.55 -11.19
CA VAL A 39 18.99 -7.33 -11.21
C VAL A 39 19.51 -6.42 -12.32
N VAL A 40 18.64 -6.07 -13.27
CA VAL A 40 18.93 -5.14 -14.35
C VAL A 40 18.29 -3.80 -14.05
N SER A 41 19.09 -2.75 -14.06
CA SER A 41 18.64 -1.37 -13.84
C SER A 41 19.38 -0.40 -14.77
N GLY A 42 19.03 0.89 -14.72
CA GLY A 42 19.75 1.93 -15.47
C GLY A 42 21.24 2.03 -15.12
N GLY A 43 21.66 1.51 -13.96
CA GLY A 43 23.07 1.43 -13.52
C GLY A 43 23.81 0.17 -14.00
N GLY A 44 23.16 -0.73 -14.74
CA GLY A 44 23.77 -1.95 -15.23
C GLY A 44 23.13 -3.24 -14.71
N ARG A 45 23.93 -4.30 -14.65
CA ARG A 45 23.54 -5.65 -14.26
C ARG A 45 24.32 -6.07 -13.02
N GLU A 46 23.62 -6.39 -11.95
CA GLU A 46 24.23 -6.83 -10.70
C GLU A 46 23.71 -8.21 -10.29
N ARG A 47 24.61 -9.07 -9.83
CA ARG A 47 24.27 -10.41 -9.34
C ARG A 47 24.11 -10.41 -7.82
N PHE A 48 23.02 -11.05 -7.37
CA PHE A 48 22.70 -11.25 -5.97
C PHE A 48 22.43 -12.74 -5.70
N ASP A 49 22.68 -13.19 -4.48
CA ASP A 49 22.39 -14.56 -4.05
C ASP A 49 20.88 -14.81 -3.91
N ALA A 50 20.12 -13.76 -3.60
CA ALA A 50 18.67 -13.81 -3.44
C ALA A 50 18.04 -12.42 -3.56
N VAL A 51 16.74 -12.39 -3.84
CA VAL A 51 15.91 -11.18 -3.84
C VAL A 51 14.70 -11.35 -2.93
N VAL A 52 14.39 -10.32 -2.15
CA VAL A 52 13.11 -10.19 -1.45
C VAL A 52 12.30 -9.09 -2.13
N SER A 53 11.23 -9.47 -2.81
CA SER A 53 10.31 -8.52 -3.44
C SER A 53 9.24 -8.05 -2.46
N THR A 54 9.04 -6.74 -2.38
CA THR A 54 8.00 -6.11 -1.54
C THR A 54 6.97 -5.33 -2.37
N ILE A 55 7.11 -5.34 -3.70
CA ILE A 55 6.19 -4.70 -4.62
C ILE A 55 4.96 -5.60 -4.89
N PRO A 56 3.83 -5.04 -5.37
CA PRO A 56 2.68 -5.84 -5.80
C PRO A 56 3.06 -6.89 -6.85
N MET A 57 2.37 -8.03 -6.84
CA MET A 57 2.71 -9.17 -7.71
C MET A 57 2.56 -8.84 -9.19
N ASP A 58 1.61 -8.00 -9.57
CA ASP A 58 1.45 -7.54 -10.96
C ASP A 58 2.57 -6.57 -11.41
N GLU A 59 3.17 -5.83 -10.49
CA GLU A 59 4.38 -5.06 -10.79
C GLU A 59 5.60 -5.98 -10.90
N PHE A 60 5.68 -7.00 -10.05
CA PHE A 60 6.74 -8.01 -10.13
C PHE A 60 6.68 -8.80 -11.46
N ALA A 61 5.49 -9.15 -11.91
CA ALA A 61 5.25 -9.86 -13.18
C ALA A 61 5.78 -9.10 -14.43
N LYS A 62 5.94 -7.78 -14.33
CA LYS A 62 6.56 -6.97 -15.40
C LYS A 62 8.07 -7.09 -15.44
N LEU A 63 8.69 -7.58 -14.37
CA LEU A 63 10.14 -7.67 -14.22
C LEU A 63 10.68 -9.08 -14.42
N ALA A 64 9.88 -10.12 -14.23
CA ALA A 64 10.32 -11.50 -14.27
C ALA A 64 9.23 -12.46 -14.77
N LEU A 65 9.63 -13.56 -15.37
CA LEU A 65 8.72 -14.67 -15.63
C LEU A 65 8.25 -15.28 -14.31
N LEU A 66 6.94 -15.49 -14.17
CA LEU A 66 6.35 -16.06 -12.98
C LEU A 66 6.44 -17.59 -13.00
N LEU A 67 6.68 -18.16 -11.83
CA LEU A 67 6.49 -19.58 -11.57
C LEU A 67 4.99 -19.89 -11.38
N PRO A 68 4.54 -21.15 -11.51
CA PRO A 68 3.11 -21.48 -11.39
C PRO A 68 2.46 -21.01 -10.09
N ALA A 69 3.14 -21.15 -8.96
CA ALA A 69 2.65 -20.68 -7.67
C ALA A 69 2.56 -19.15 -7.60
N GLU A 70 3.49 -18.43 -8.21
CA GLU A 70 3.48 -16.97 -8.30
C GLU A 70 2.35 -16.47 -9.21
N GLN A 71 2.12 -17.17 -10.32
CA GLN A 71 0.98 -16.89 -11.21
C GLN A 71 -0.35 -17.09 -10.48
N ALA A 72 -0.49 -18.15 -9.70
CA ALA A 72 -1.69 -18.39 -8.90
C ALA A 72 -1.92 -17.26 -7.87
N VAL A 73 -0.86 -16.68 -7.31
CA VAL A 73 -0.97 -15.51 -6.43
C VAL A 73 -1.40 -14.28 -7.22
N LEU A 74 -0.82 -14.03 -8.39
CA LEU A 74 -1.21 -12.92 -9.25
C LEU A 74 -2.70 -12.99 -9.62
N ASP A 75 -3.17 -14.17 -10.04
CA ASP A 75 -4.54 -14.39 -10.49
C ASP A 75 -5.55 -14.33 -9.33
N GLY A 76 -5.11 -14.64 -8.11
CA GLY A 76 -5.95 -14.71 -6.92
C GLY A 76 -6.07 -13.42 -6.12
N VAL A 77 -5.33 -12.36 -6.49
CA VAL A 77 -5.28 -11.10 -5.74
C VAL A 77 -5.78 -9.94 -6.60
N GLU A 78 -6.77 -9.22 -6.09
CA GLU A 78 -7.26 -7.99 -6.68
C GLU A 78 -6.84 -6.79 -5.83
N TRP A 79 -6.70 -5.64 -6.46
CA TRP A 79 -6.34 -4.40 -5.79
C TRP A 79 -7.47 -3.39 -5.89
N GLN A 80 -7.76 -2.74 -4.76
CA GLN A 80 -8.63 -1.58 -4.76
C GLN A 80 -7.82 -0.30 -4.89
N ASN A 81 -8.37 0.67 -5.60
CA ASN A 81 -7.84 2.01 -5.63
C ASN A 81 -8.49 2.83 -4.52
N TYR A 82 -7.64 3.45 -3.70
CA TYR A 82 -8.05 4.27 -2.56
C TYR A 82 -7.55 5.69 -2.76
N THR A 83 -8.46 6.65 -2.70
CA THR A 83 -8.13 8.07 -2.84
C THR A 83 -8.10 8.72 -1.47
N THR A 84 -6.96 9.35 -1.16
CA THR A 84 -6.82 10.24 -0.02
C THR A 84 -6.87 11.68 -0.49
N THR A 85 -7.63 12.52 0.23
CA THR A 85 -7.71 13.95 -0.06
C THR A 85 -7.41 14.74 1.21
N LEU A 86 -6.48 15.69 1.12
CA LEU A 86 -6.13 16.61 2.19
C LEU A 86 -6.93 17.90 2.02
N VAL A 87 -7.74 18.22 3.01
CA VAL A 87 -8.56 19.44 3.04
C VAL A 87 -8.26 20.28 4.29
N ALA A 88 -8.39 21.58 4.18
CA ALA A 88 -8.36 22.50 5.31
C ALA A 88 -9.78 22.96 5.66
N SER A 89 -10.13 22.96 6.95
CA SER A 89 -11.42 23.43 7.46
C SER A 89 -11.28 24.03 8.86
N LYS A 90 -12.13 25.03 9.17
CA LYS A 90 -12.21 25.66 10.49
C LYS A 90 -13.32 25.10 11.36
N ASN A 91 -14.29 24.40 10.77
CA ASN A 91 -15.52 24.01 11.43
C ASN A 91 -15.79 22.50 11.45
N TRP A 92 -14.77 21.68 11.35
CA TRP A 92 -14.90 20.23 11.49
C TRP A 92 -14.53 19.79 12.91
N PHE A 93 -14.41 18.47 13.14
CA PHE A 93 -14.10 17.93 14.47
C PHE A 93 -12.71 18.36 14.97
N GLN A 94 -12.59 18.49 16.30
CA GLN A 94 -11.35 18.89 16.96
C GLN A 94 -10.68 17.68 17.64
N GLY A 95 -9.38 17.84 17.96
CA GLY A 95 -8.59 16.78 18.59
C GLY A 95 -8.04 15.73 17.61
N ALA A 96 -7.14 14.88 18.10
CA ALA A 96 -6.52 13.79 17.34
C ALA A 96 -7.50 12.62 17.20
N GLN A 97 -8.52 12.77 16.36
CA GLN A 97 -9.60 11.80 16.19
C GLN A 97 -9.63 11.26 14.76
N VAL A 98 -10.13 10.04 14.64
CA VAL A 98 -10.50 9.43 13.36
C VAL A 98 -12.00 9.24 13.36
N HIS A 99 -12.67 9.80 12.38
CA HIS A 99 -14.10 9.66 12.17
C HIS A 99 -14.36 8.71 11.01
N GLY A 100 -15.08 7.62 11.27
CA GLY A 100 -15.58 6.71 10.24
C GLY A 100 -17.02 7.02 9.87
N TYR A 101 -17.34 6.98 8.59
CA TYR A 101 -18.69 7.24 8.07
C TYR A 101 -19.27 5.94 7.51
N SER A 102 -20.12 5.29 8.30
CA SER A 102 -20.67 3.98 7.98
C SER A 102 -21.66 3.96 6.80
N ARG A 103 -22.10 5.12 6.31
CA ARG A 103 -23.07 5.23 5.21
C ARG A 103 -22.56 4.52 3.96
N ALA A 104 -21.32 4.79 3.56
CA ALA A 104 -20.68 4.16 2.41
C ALA A 104 -20.53 2.64 2.55
N CYS A 105 -20.41 2.14 3.78
CA CYS A 105 -20.30 0.70 4.05
C CYS A 105 -21.68 -0.01 4.05
N LYS A 106 -22.75 0.73 4.31
CA LYS A 106 -24.12 0.18 4.42
C LYS A 106 -24.89 0.21 3.10
N ASP A 107 -24.50 1.09 2.19
CA ASP A 107 -25.20 1.29 0.92
C ASP A 107 -24.22 1.16 -0.26
N PRO A 108 -24.20 0.01 -0.94
CA PRO A 108 -23.32 -0.22 -2.09
C PRO A 108 -23.57 0.73 -3.28
N SER A 109 -24.71 1.40 -3.33
CA SER A 109 -25.01 2.39 -4.38
C SER A 109 -24.20 3.68 -4.23
N LEU A 110 -23.67 3.94 -3.01
CA LEU A 110 -22.87 5.13 -2.70
C LEU A 110 -21.39 4.93 -3.07
N ARG A 111 -21.15 4.64 -4.35
CA ARG A 111 -19.80 4.49 -4.88
C ARG A 111 -19.01 5.78 -4.68
N GLY A 112 -17.78 5.66 -4.20
CA GLY A 112 -16.90 6.80 -3.99
C GLY A 112 -17.26 7.69 -2.81
N ALA A 113 -18.28 7.37 -1.99
CA ALA A 113 -18.59 8.14 -0.80
C ALA A 113 -17.45 8.12 0.22
N MET A 114 -17.33 9.20 1.00
CA MET A 114 -16.29 9.33 2.02
C MET A 114 -16.44 8.27 3.12
N LEU A 115 -15.36 7.50 3.34
CA LEU A 115 -15.32 6.43 4.34
C LEU A 115 -14.92 6.94 5.72
N GLY A 116 -14.10 7.99 5.76
CA GLY A 116 -13.61 8.53 6.99
C GLY A 116 -12.77 9.78 6.79
N ALA A 117 -12.45 10.40 7.91
CA ALA A 117 -11.54 11.52 7.99
C ALA A 117 -10.68 11.42 9.25
N ARG A 118 -9.45 11.90 9.15
CA ARG A 118 -8.52 12.03 10.27
C ARG A 118 -7.95 13.44 10.29
N ARG A 119 -7.94 14.06 11.47
CA ARG A 119 -7.26 15.33 11.65
C ARG A 119 -5.76 15.12 11.74
N GLU A 120 -5.00 15.97 11.07
CA GLU A 120 -3.54 15.95 11.04
C GLU A 120 -2.95 17.22 11.64
N GLY A 121 -1.91 17.03 12.44
CA GLY A 121 -1.13 18.14 13.00
C GLY A 121 -1.90 19.09 13.94
N ASP A 122 -1.30 20.24 14.14
CA ASP A 122 -1.85 21.33 14.95
C ASP A 122 -2.77 22.25 14.13
N VAL A 123 -3.40 23.20 14.82
CA VAL A 123 -4.17 24.26 14.16
C VAL A 123 -3.20 25.18 13.43
N MET A 124 -3.52 25.50 12.19
CA MET A 124 -2.73 26.42 11.36
C MET A 124 -2.90 27.87 11.82
N GLU A 125 -2.01 28.76 11.40
CA GLU A 125 -2.01 30.18 11.78
C GLU A 125 -3.33 30.89 11.46
N ASP A 126 -4.00 30.49 10.36
CA ASP A 126 -5.30 31.03 9.95
C ASP A 126 -6.49 30.46 10.74
N GLY A 127 -6.23 29.60 11.72
CA GLY A 127 -7.23 28.91 12.54
C GLY A 127 -7.85 27.68 11.89
N SER A 128 -7.43 27.29 10.69
CA SER A 128 -7.86 26.02 10.07
C SER A 128 -7.09 24.82 10.60
N SER A 129 -7.67 23.65 10.46
CA SER A 129 -7.01 22.36 10.70
C SER A 129 -7.00 21.54 9.42
N LEU A 130 -6.01 20.67 9.29
CA LEU A 130 -5.88 19.76 8.18
C LEU A 130 -6.59 18.44 8.45
N TYR A 131 -7.24 17.91 7.44
CA TYR A 131 -7.93 16.62 7.51
C TYR A 131 -7.60 15.77 6.28
N VAL A 132 -7.21 14.53 6.52
CA VAL A 132 -7.10 13.52 5.46
C VAL A 132 -8.40 12.76 5.41
N THR A 133 -9.05 12.78 4.25
CA THR A 133 -10.25 11.98 3.95
C THR A 133 -9.88 10.78 3.13
N GLY A 134 -10.75 9.77 3.10
CA GLY A 134 -10.54 8.54 2.34
C GLY A 134 -11.78 8.10 1.57
N GLN A 135 -11.59 7.66 0.33
CA GLN A 135 -12.63 7.15 -0.55
C GLN A 135 -12.12 5.92 -1.31
N PHE A 136 -12.95 4.87 -1.47
CA PHE A 136 -12.66 3.86 -2.50
C PHE A 136 -13.02 4.41 -3.87
N SER A 137 -12.10 4.28 -4.84
CA SER A 137 -12.32 4.86 -6.17
C SER A 137 -13.39 4.13 -6.97
N ASN A 138 -13.49 2.80 -6.84
CA ASN A 138 -14.53 1.98 -7.49
C ASN A 138 -14.74 2.29 -8.98
N GLY A 139 -13.65 2.60 -9.70
CA GLY A 139 -13.66 2.95 -11.11
C GLY A 139 -14.08 4.39 -11.43
N LEU A 140 -14.32 5.23 -10.42
CA LEU A 140 -14.59 6.66 -10.60
C LEU A 140 -13.29 7.44 -10.91
N THR A 141 -13.45 8.49 -11.69
CA THR A 141 -12.37 9.41 -12.03
C THR A 141 -12.06 10.38 -10.87
N PRO A 142 -10.87 10.99 -10.82
CA PRO A 142 -10.56 11.98 -9.78
C PRO A 142 -11.52 13.16 -9.69
N PRO A 143 -12.05 13.75 -10.80
CA PRO A 143 -13.09 14.76 -10.72
C PRO A 143 -14.38 14.27 -10.06
N GLU A 144 -14.88 13.09 -10.43
CA GLU A 144 -16.08 12.49 -9.82
C GLU A 144 -15.92 12.25 -8.33
N LEU A 145 -14.77 11.70 -7.92
CA LEU A 145 -14.46 11.51 -6.51
C LEU A 145 -14.42 12.83 -5.73
N ARG A 146 -13.89 13.88 -6.33
CA ARG A 146 -13.87 15.21 -5.73
C ARG A 146 -15.29 15.77 -5.55
N GLU A 147 -16.15 15.66 -6.55
CA GLU A 147 -17.55 16.13 -6.48
C GLU A 147 -18.30 15.38 -5.37
N ILE A 148 -18.15 14.06 -5.29
CA ILE A 148 -18.76 13.23 -4.25
C ILE A 148 -18.23 13.63 -2.86
N LEU A 149 -16.94 13.83 -2.72
CA LEU A 149 -16.34 14.28 -1.45
C LEU A 149 -16.91 15.63 -1.01
N MET A 150 -16.97 16.59 -1.92
CA MET A 150 -17.49 17.94 -1.60
C MET A 150 -18.95 17.88 -1.17
N ALA A 151 -19.79 17.09 -1.85
CA ALA A 151 -21.17 16.87 -1.47
C ALA A 151 -21.31 16.17 -0.10
N ASP A 152 -20.44 15.20 0.20
CA ASP A 152 -20.41 14.55 1.52
C ASP A 152 -20.01 15.53 2.64
N LEU A 153 -19.02 16.39 2.41
CA LEU A 153 -18.58 17.41 3.37
C LEU A 153 -19.66 18.46 3.59
N GLU A 154 -20.31 18.93 2.53
CA GLU A 154 -21.44 19.87 2.61
C GLU A 154 -22.58 19.29 3.44
N ARG A 155 -22.95 18.04 3.20
CA ARG A 155 -24.01 17.35 3.96
C ARG A 155 -23.67 17.19 5.45
N LEU A 156 -22.38 17.13 5.79
CA LEU A 156 -21.89 17.14 7.18
C LEU A 156 -21.79 18.55 7.78
N GLY A 157 -22.10 19.59 7.02
CA GLY A 157 -21.94 20.97 7.42
C GLY A 157 -20.49 21.45 7.47
N VAL A 158 -19.58 20.71 6.87
CA VAL A 158 -18.15 21.05 6.84
C VAL A 158 -17.86 22.06 5.76
N LYS A 159 -17.27 23.18 6.16
CA LYS A 159 -16.84 24.25 5.27
C LYS A 159 -15.38 24.00 4.86
N VAL A 160 -15.18 23.65 3.61
CA VAL A 160 -13.83 23.45 3.07
C VAL A 160 -13.24 24.80 2.69
N GLU A 161 -12.18 25.22 3.37
CA GLU A 161 -11.44 26.44 3.05
C GLU A 161 -10.55 26.20 1.82
N THR A 162 -9.87 25.06 1.79
CA THR A 162 -8.97 24.68 0.68
C THR A 162 -8.90 23.16 0.53
N LEU A 163 -8.95 22.68 -0.70
CA LEU A 163 -8.52 21.33 -1.05
C LEU A 163 -7.05 21.42 -1.47
N ILE A 164 -6.16 20.86 -0.65
CA ILE A 164 -4.71 21.04 -0.79
C ILE A 164 -4.12 20.01 -1.75
N TYR A 165 -4.55 18.74 -1.61
CA TYR A 165 -3.96 17.64 -2.34
C TYR A 165 -4.93 16.46 -2.43
N ALA A 166 -4.93 15.75 -3.54
CA ALA A 166 -5.63 14.49 -3.68
C ALA A 166 -4.75 13.49 -4.45
N ARG A 167 -4.73 12.25 -3.99
CA ARG A 167 -4.00 11.19 -4.66
C ARG A 167 -4.72 9.86 -4.53
N THR A 168 -4.77 9.13 -5.64
CA THR A 168 -5.25 7.76 -5.70
C THR A 168 -4.07 6.80 -5.60
N TRP A 169 -4.21 5.83 -4.71
CA TRP A 169 -3.23 4.80 -4.43
C TRP A 169 -3.79 3.45 -4.85
N LYS A 170 -2.96 2.60 -5.42
CA LYS A 170 -3.20 1.18 -5.49
C LYS A 170 -3.02 0.62 -4.07
N TYR A 171 -4.11 0.19 -3.46
CA TYR A 171 -4.14 -0.14 -2.04
C TYR A 171 -5.11 -1.28 -1.76
N PHE A 172 -5.05 -1.89 -0.57
CA PHE A 172 -5.88 -3.00 -0.15
C PHE A 172 -5.88 -4.19 -1.14
N PRO A 173 -4.86 -5.08 -1.08
CA PRO A 173 -4.94 -6.35 -1.77
C PRO A 173 -6.09 -7.17 -1.19
N GLN A 174 -6.99 -7.62 -2.06
CA GLN A 174 -8.12 -8.48 -1.71
C GLN A 174 -7.93 -9.84 -2.33
N TYR A 175 -8.21 -10.87 -1.56
CA TYR A 175 -8.15 -12.24 -2.05
C TYR A 175 -9.50 -12.65 -2.61
N ARG A 176 -9.53 -13.11 -3.84
CA ARG A 176 -10.74 -13.65 -4.46
C ARG A 176 -11.20 -14.90 -3.69
N ALA A 177 -12.51 -14.99 -3.41
CA ALA A 177 -13.06 -16.08 -2.62
C ALA A 177 -12.84 -17.46 -3.27
N ASP A 178 -12.96 -17.54 -4.61
CA ASP A 178 -12.68 -18.75 -5.40
C ASP A 178 -11.20 -19.13 -5.35
N ALA A 179 -10.29 -18.16 -5.41
CA ALA A 179 -8.86 -18.41 -5.28
C ALA A 179 -8.49 -18.92 -3.88
N VAL A 180 -9.08 -18.35 -2.83
CA VAL A 180 -8.89 -18.84 -1.45
C VAL A 180 -9.36 -20.28 -1.31
N ALA A 181 -10.56 -20.61 -1.81
CA ALA A 181 -11.08 -21.97 -1.84
C ALA A 181 -10.21 -22.90 -2.70
N GLY A 182 -9.61 -22.38 -3.77
CA GLY A 182 -8.67 -23.09 -4.66
C GLY A 182 -7.24 -23.25 -4.15
N GLY A 183 -6.93 -22.77 -2.92
CA GLY A 183 -5.62 -22.99 -2.30
C GLY A 183 -4.63 -21.83 -2.43
N LEU A 184 -5.09 -20.61 -2.63
CA LEU A 184 -4.25 -19.41 -2.75
C LEU A 184 -3.17 -19.30 -1.63
N PHE A 185 -3.53 -19.61 -0.39
CA PHE A 185 -2.57 -19.56 0.72
C PHE A 185 -1.50 -20.66 0.64
N ALA A 186 -1.78 -21.79 -0.01
CA ALA A 186 -0.77 -22.80 -0.31
C ALA A 186 0.19 -22.28 -1.40
N ALA A 187 -0.33 -21.71 -2.49
CA ALA A 187 0.45 -21.07 -3.53
C ALA A 187 1.35 -19.94 -2.98
N MET A 188 0.84 -19.11 -2.07
CA MET A 188 1.65 -18.06 -1.41
C MET A 188 2.84 -18.62 -0.60
N ARG A 189 2.69 -19.81 0.00
CA ARG A 189 3.80 -20.48 0.70
C ARG A 189 4.78 -21.10 -0.29
N GLU A 190 4.28 -21.75 -1.33
CA GLU A 190 5.08 -22.40 -2.37
C GLU A 190 5.89 -21.39 -3.20
N ALA A 191 5.37 -20.19 -3.43
CA ALA A 191 6.06 -19.10 -4.12
C ALA A 191 7.36 -18.65 -3.40
N GLN A 192 7.51 -18.94 -2.09
CA GLN A 192 8.67 -18.50 -1.34
C GLN A 192 9.93 -19.30 -1.69
N GLY A 193 10.98 -18.62 -2.09
CA GLY A 193 12.31 -19.18 -2.37
C GLY A 193 12.47 -19.76 -3.78
N GLY A 194 11.41 -19.77 -4.59
CA GLY A 194 11.48 -20.19 -5.98
C GLY A 194 12.44 -19.30 -6.78
N LYS A 195 13.42 -19.89 -7.47
CA LYS A 195 14.45 -19.14 -8.20
C LYS A 195 15.09 -18.03 -7.38
N ARG A 196 15.46 -18.33 -6.13
CA ARG A 196 16.11 -17.39 -5.19
C ARG A 196 15.30 -16.13 -4.91
N THR A 197 13.97 -16.21 -5.01
CA THR A 197 13.08 -15.04 -4.81
C THR A 197 12.12 -15.30 -3.66
N TRP A 198 12.03 -14.36 -2.73
CA TRP A 198 11.07 -14.32 -1.63
C TRP A 198 10.16 -13.12 -1.77
N PHE A 199 8.97 -13.22 -1.23
CA PHE A 199 7.96 -12.17 -1.31
C PHE A 199 7.51 -11.75 0.08
N SER A 200 7.35 -10.45 0.26
CA SER A 200 6.80 -9.82 1.46
C SER A 200 5.87 -8.67 1.08
N GLY A 201 5.37 -7.93 2.05
CA GLY A 201 4.44 -6.83 1.83
C GLY A 201 2.97 -7.24 1.98
N ALA A 202 2.07 -6.32 1.69
CA ALA A 202 0.64 -6.48 1.96
C ALA A 202 0.00 -7.69 1.26
N THR A 203 0.43 -8.02 0.05
CA THR A 203 -0.05 -9.21 -0.69
C THR A 203 0.13 -10.51 0.08
N PHE A 204 1.23 -10.65 0.81
CA PHE A 204 1.61 -11.90 1.50
C PHE A 204 1.36 -11.86 3.02
N SER A 205 0.75 -10.78 3.51
CA SER A 205 0.41 -10.59 4.91
C SER A 205 -0.91 -9.81 5.01
N HIS A 206 -1.12 -9.12 6.11
CA HIS A 206 -2.13 -8.08 6.23
C HIS A 206 -1.44 -6.72 6.05
N GLU A 207 -2.17 -5.68 5.59
CA GLU A 207 -1.60 -4.35 5.36
C GLU A 207 -1.16 -3.58 6.62
N LEU A 208 -1.34 -4.14 7.81
CA LEU A 208 -0.80 -3.57 9.03
C LEU A 208 0.72 -3.71 9.07
N VAL A 209 1.42 -2.64 9.45
CA VAL A 209 2.88 -2.62 9.56
C VAL A 209 3.41 -3.78 10.42
N SER A 210 2.77 -4.08 11.55
CA SER A 210 3.13 -5.21 12.41
C SER A 210 3.09 -6.55 11.68
N SER A 211 2.01 -6.81 10.94
CA SER A 211 1.83 -8.05 10.18
C SER A 211 2.87 -8.19 9.05
N VAL A 212 3.14 -7.08 8.35
CA VAL A 212 4.19 -7.04 7.33
C VAL A 212 5.56 -7.34 7.94
N VAL A 213 5.90 -6.74 9.08
CA VAL A 213 7.18 -6.98 9.78
C VAL A 213 7.31 -8.43 10.23
N GLU A 214 6.27 -9.03 10.83
CA GLU A 214 6.29 -10.44 11.24
C GLU A 214 6.48 -11.37 10.03
N ARG A 215 5.75 -11.13 8.95
CA ARG A 215 5.89 -11.91 7.72
C ARG A 215 7.27 -11.76 7.10
N SER A 216 7.81 -10.54 7.04
CA SER A 216 9.16 -10.27 6.54
C SER A 216 10.22 -11.02 7.33
N ARG A 217 10.11 -11.04 8.66
CA ARG A 217 11.00 -11.84 9.53
C ARG A 217 10.94 -13.32 9.23
N ALA A 218 9.75 -13.87 8.98
CA ALA A 218 9.60 -15.27 8.62
C ALA A 218 10.25 -15.58 7.26
N SER A 219 10.05 -14.71 6.26
CA SER A 219 10.65 -14.85 4.92
C SER A 219 12.18 -14.78 4.98
N VAL A 220 12.75 -13.84 5.76
CA VAL A 220 14.21 -13.73 5.93
C VAL A 220 14.79 -14.96 6.65
N ARG A 221 14.12 -15.49 7.67
CA ARG A 221 14.56 -16.73 8.34
C ARG A 221 14.57 -17.93 7.39
N ASP A 222 13.57 -18.04 6.52
CA ASP A 222 13.53 -19.08 5.51
C ASP A 222 14.63 -18.89 4.46
N LEU A 223 14.85 -17.68 4.00
CA LEU A 223 15.93 -17.30 3.09
C LEU A 223 17.30 -17.73 3.67
N VAL A 224 17.61 -17.33 4.91
CA VAL A 224 18.89 -17.66 5.56
C VAL A 224 19.09 -19.17 5.67
N LYS A 225 18.04 -19.93 5.98
CA LYS A 225 18.11 -21.41 6.06
C LYS A 225 18.36 -22.09 4.73
N ARG A 226 17.89 -21.52 3.62
CA ARG A 226 18.03 -22.11 2.27
C ARG A 226 19.22 -21.55 1.48
N ALA A 227 19.76 -20.41 1.89
CA ALA A 227 20.91 -19.78 1.26
C ALA A 227 22.26 -20.19 1.90
N GLY A 228 22.25 -20.67 3.14
CA GLY A 228 23.39 -21.27 3.84
C GLY A 228 23.39 -22.78 3.67
#